data_edc779967a70cc78c44670b0e2e3baa2
#
_entry.id   edc779967a70cc78c44670b0e2e3baa2
#
_cell.length_a   1.000
_cell.length_b   1.000
_cell.length_c   1.000
_cell.angle_alpha   90.00
_cell.angle_beta   90.00
_cell.angle_gamma   90.00
#
_symmetry.space_group_name_H-M   'P 1'
#
loop_
_entity.id
_entity.type
_entity.pdbx_description
1 polymer ?
#
loop_
_entity_poly.entity_id
_entity_poly.type
_entity_poly.pdbx_seq_one_letter_code
_entity_poly.pdbx_strand_id
1 'polypeptide(L)'
;IVARSRALRERNVWFCLHGVFSASYLGHRTGFDRWMKQQKIKQIYQGRNVVGVSDAVGRDLVEAFALHPAQLKTIYNPFDIAALRAEAEADSERPDGDYLIHVGRFHPGKRHDRLLEAYAQSGIDAPLVLLGQGRPEQEQRLRQLAKTLEIEDRVWFKGFQKNPLPWIKGARMLVLSSDSEGFGNVVVEALLLHTPVASTRCPGGVTEILTGELARGLADLTSPALAQTMQSIYHNPPAIDDAALEKFSVVSICQQYRQLQRT
;
A
#
# COMPACT_ATOMS: atom_id res chain seq x y z
N ILE A 1 8.40 -5.26 21.70
CA ILE A 1 9.23 -5.69 22.86
C ILE A 1 10.24 -4.60 23.16
N VAL A 2 11.07 -4.19 22.19
CA VAL A 2 12.14 -3.19 22.36
C VAL A 2 11.61 -1.86 22.93
N ALA A 3 10.51 -1.34 22.36
CA ALA A 3 9.90 -0.07 22.79
C ALA A 3 9.39 -0.08 24.26
N ARG A 4 9.20 -1.25 24.86
CA ARG A 4 8.79 -1.41 26.26
C ARG A 4 9.97 -1.69 27.21
N SER A 5 11.16 -1.91 26.66
CA SER A 5 12.35 -2.18 27.48
C SER A 5 12.83 -0.90 28.14
N ARG A 6 12.94 -0.92 29.48
CA ARG A 6 13.62 0.12 30.26
C ARG A 6 15.14 -0.02 30.22
N ALA A 7 15.66 -1.11 29.64
CA ALA A 7 17.09 -1.39 29.53
C ALA A 7 17.78 -0.61 28.40
N LEU A 8 17.02 -0.04 27.44
CA LEU A 8 17.57 0.82 26.40
C LEU A 8 17.98 2.17 26.99
N ARG A 9 19.27 2.31 27.21
CA ARG A 9 19.90 3.57 27.68
C ARG A 9 20.46 4.42 26.53
N GLU A 10 20.44 3.89 25.32
CA GLU A 10 20.87 4.58 24.10
C GLU A 10 20.02 5.83 23.86
N ARG A 11 20.65 6.97 23.63
CA ARG A 11 19.98 8.24 23.39
C ARG A 11 19.44 8.37 21.98
N ASN A 12 20.07 7.68 21.01
CA ASN A 12 19.71 7.77 19.57
C ASN A 12 18.97 6.52 19.09
N VAL A 13 17.82 6.20 19.72
CA VAL A 13 16.94 5.11 19.28
C VAL A 13 15.75 5.70 18.55
N TRP A 14 15.53 5.25 17.31
CA TRP A 14 14.41 5.61 16.47
C TRP A 14 13.46 4.43 16.27
N PHE A 15 12.16 4.68 16.41
CA PHE A 15 11.12 3.68 16.20
C PHE A 15 10.49 3.88 14.83
N CYS A 16 10.66 2.90 13.94
CA CYS A 16 10.05 2.94 12.61
C CYS A 16 8.63 2.39 12.66
N LEU A 17 7.69 3.14 12.09
CA LEU A 17 6.27 2.81 12.01
C LEU A 17 5.87 2.54 10.57
N HIS A 18 5.30 1.34 10.35
CA HIS A 18 4.96 0.83 9.02
C HIS A 18 3.46 0.79 8.72
N GLY A 19 2.62 1.41 9.54
CA GLY A 19 1.17 1.37 9.34
C GLY A 19 0.43 2.50 10.03
N VAL A 20 -0.74 2.83 9.52
CA VAL A 20 -1.69 3.76 10.11
C VAL A 20 -2.29 3.13 11.36
N PHE A 21 -1.91 3.58 12.53
CA PHE A 21 -2.28 2.96 13.80
C PHE A 21 -3.75 3.16 14.16
N SER A 22 -4.35 4.30 13.79
CA SER A 22 -5.78 4.52 13.97
C SER A 22 -6.60 3.46 13.23
N ALA A 23 -6.21 3.11 12.01
CA ALA A 23 -6.88 2.07 11.23
C ALA A 23 -6.60 0.66 11.76
N SER A 24 -5.31 0.33 12.03
CA SER A 24 -4.90 -1.04 12.37
C SER A 24 -5.11 -1.41 13.83
N TYR A 25 -4.92 -0.46 14.77
CA TYR A 25 -5.01 -0.70 16.21
C TYR A 25 -6.33 -0.26 16.82
N LEU A 26 -6.90 0.85 16.34
CA LEU A 26 -8.17 1.34 16.86
C LEU A 26 -9.34 0.76 16.07
N GLY A 27 -9.25 0.75 14.72
CA GLY A 27 -10.22 0.10 13.85
C GLY A 27 -11.68 0.26 14.31
N HIS A 28 -12.34 -0.86 14.54
CA HIS A 28 -13.72 -0.93 15.02
C HIS A 28 -13.88 -0.85 16.56
N ARG A 29 -12.80 -0.60 17.30
CA ARG A 29 -12.82 -0.54 18.75
C ARG A 29 -13.50 0.72 19.24
N THR A 30 -14.32 0.59 20.28
CA THR A 30 -15.07 1.69 20.90
C THR A 30 -14.87 1.70 22.43
N GLY A 31 -15.27 2.77 23.08
CA GLY A 31 -15.30 2.88 24.54
C GLY A 31 -13.98 2.59 25.22
N PHE A 32 -14.01 1.80 26.30
CA PHE A 32 -12.89 1.54 27.19
C PHE A 32 -11.73 0.77 26.49
N ASP A 33 -12.03 -0.20 25.61
CA ASP A 33 -10.97 -0.93 24.87
C ASP A 33 -10.19 0.01 23.92
N ARG A 34 -10.89 0.92 23.23
CA ARG A 34 -10.24 1.96 22.41
C ARG A 34 -9.33 2.84 23.26
N TRP A 35 -9.84 3.34 24.41
CA TRP A 35 -9.06 4.15 25.33
C TRP A 35 -7.82 3.43 25.85
N MET A 36 -7.97 2.17 26.32
CA MET A 36 -6.81 1.36 26.77
C MET A 36 -5.74 1.19 25.68
N LYS A 37 -6.16 0.95 24.44
CA LYS A 37 -5.21 0.82 23.31
C LYS A 37 -4.50 2.14 23.02
N GLN A 38 -5.20 3.26 23.08
CA GLN A 38 -4.59 4.58 22.95
C GLN A 38 -3.54 4.83 24.05
N GLN A 39 -3.87 4.56 25.31
CA GLN A 39 -2.93 4.73 26.43
C GLN A 39 -1.69 3.86 26.26
N LYS A 40 -1.86 2.62 25.78
CA LYS A 40 -0.75 1.72 25.50
C LYS A 40 0.20 2.26 24.42
N ILE A 41 -0.34 2.81 23.36
CA ILE A 41 0.46 3.43 22.29
C ILE A 41 1.16 4.67 22.81
N LYS A 42 0.47 5.52 23.60
CA LYS A 42 1.09 6.68 24.27
C LYS A 42 2.29 6.28 25.13
N GLN A 43 2.15 5.30 26.01
CA GLN A 43 3.24 4.82 26.87
C GLN A 43 4.46 4.34 26.08
N ILE A 44 4.25 3.82 24.87
CA ILE A 44 5.34 3.30 24.04
C ILE A 44 6.10 4.43 23.34
N TYR A 45 5.40 5.41 22.76
CA TYR A 45 5.97 6.35 21.80
C TYR A 45 6.09 7.79 22.32
N GLN A 46 5.44 8.14 23.44
CA GLN A 46 5.53 9.48 24.02
C GLN A 46 6.99 9.84 24.35
N GLY A 47 7.45 10.98 23.84
CA GLY A 47 8.81 11.46 24.06
C GLY A 47 9.91 10.60 23.40
N ARG A 48 9.56 9.73 22.46
CA ARG A 48 10.51 8.92 21.68
C ARG A 48 10.77 9.52 20.31
N ASN A 49 11.93 9.19 19.72
CA ASN A 49 12.18 9.53 18.32
C ASN A 49 11.46 8.53 17.42
N VAL A 50 10.72 9.02 16.45
CA VAL A 50 9.86 8.22 15.58
C VAL A 50 10.15 8.54 14.11
N VAL A 51 10.23 7.49 13.30
CA VAL A 51 10.20 7.57 11.84
C VAL A 51 8.89 6.95 11.34
N GLY A 52 8.11 7.71 10.59
CA GLY A 52 6.98 7.18 9.82
C GLY A 52 7.43 6.83 8.41
N VAL A 53 6.98 5.67 7.89
CA VAL A 53 7.23 5.30 6.47
C VAL A 53 6.45 6.16 5.47
N SER A 54 5.59 7.02 5.96
CA SER A 54 4.91 8.10 5.25
C SER A 54 4.60 9.23 6.23
N ASP A 55 4.37 10.43 5.72
CA ASP A 55 3.96 11.56 6.53
C ASP A 55 2.60 11.30 7.18
N ALA A 56 1.69 10.65 6.45
CA ALA A 56 0.39 10.24 6.98
C ALA A 56 0.50 9.29 8.17
N VAL A 57 1.45 8.35 8.19
CA VAL A 57 1.72 7.47 9.34
C VAL A 57 2.21 8.26 10.55
N GLY A 58 3.09 9.23 10.32
CA GLY A 58 3.58 10.12 11.38
C GLY A 58 2.46 11.00 11.95
N ARG A 59 1.67 11.63 11.10
CA ARG A 59 0.52 12.47 11.49
C ARG A 59 -0.54 11.67 12.25
N ASP A 60 -0.88 10.46 11.79
CA ASP A 60 -1.81 9.57 12.46
C ASP A 60 -1.42 9.31 13.93
N LEU A 61 -0.12 9.11 14.18
CA LEU A 61 0.38 8.92 15.54
C LEU A 61 0.16 10.15 16.41
N VAL A 62 0.41 11.34 15.89
CA VAL A 62 0.23 12.61 16.62
C VAL A 62 -1.25 12.91 16.84
N GLU A 63 -2.06 12.86 15.79
CA GLU A 63 -3.46 13.29 15.81
C GLU A 63 -4.37 12.28 16.51
N ALA A 64 -4.36 11.00 16.06
CA ALA A 64 -5.28 9.99 16.59
C ALA A 64 -4.96 9.57 18.03
N PHE A 65 -3.71 9.73 18.46
CA PHE A 65 -3.26 9.33 19.80
C PHE A 65 -2.88 10.51 20.68
N ALA A 66 -2.96 11.74 20.18
CA ALA A 66 -2.49 12.97 20.87
C ALA A 66 -1.08 12.73 21.47
N LEU A 67 -0.15 12.28 20.64
CA LEU A 67 1.22 11.93 21.00
C LEU A 67 2.16 13.10 20.68
N HIS A 68 3.14 13.29 21.54
CA HIS A 68 4.22 14.26 21.32
C HIS A 68 5.55 13.50 21.34
N PRO A 69 6.01 13.00 20.16
CA PRO A 69 7.33 12.38 20.04
C PRO A 69 8.42 13.42 20.28
N ALA A 70 9.61 13.01 20.75
CA ALA A 70 10.75 13.91 20.90
C ALA A 70 11.18 14.44 19.52
N GLN A 71 11.21 13.56 18.54
CA GLN A 71 11.39 13.91 17.13
C GLN A 71 10.49 13.02 16.27
N LEU A 72 9.94 13.60 15.20
CA LEU A 72 9.17 12.88 14.18
C LEU A 72 9.79 13.19 12.81
N LYS A 73 10.15 12.14 12.08
CA LYS A 73 10.67 12.23 10.72
C LYS A 73 9.88 11.31 9.80
N THR A 74 9.76 11.69 8.56
CA THR A 74 9.24 10.83 7.50
C THR A 74 10.42 10.32 6.70
N ILE A 75 10.57 8.99 6.60
CA ILE A 75 11.55 8.33 5.74
C ILE A 75 10.85 7.17 5.07
N TYR A 76 10.73 7.24 3.76
CA TYR A 76 10.03 6.24 2.95
C TYR A 76 10.74 4.88 2.95
N ASN A 77 10.04 3.84 2.53
CA ASN A 77 10.65 2.53 2.35
C ASN A 77 11.65 2.57 1.18
N PRO A 78 12.83 1.94 1.32
CA PRO A 78 13.85 1.89 0.27
C PRO A 78 13.55 0.80 -0.76
N PHE A 79 13.90 1.07 -2.02
CA PHE A 79 13.86 0.12 -3.12
C PHE A 79 15.22 0.05 -3.81
N ASP A 80 15.72 -1.16 -3.99
CA ASP A 80 16.84 -1.41 -4.91
C ASP A 80 16.24 -1.47 -6.32
N ILE A 81 16.26 -0.32 -7.01
CA ILE A 81 15.61 -0.17 -8.31
C ILE A 81 16.22 -1.12 -9.35
N ALA A 82 17.55 -1.29 -9.33
CA ALA A 82 18.23 -2.15 -10.28
C ALA A 82 17.88 -3.64 -10.06
N ALA A 83 17.93 -4.09 -8.80
CA ALA A 83 17.56 -5.46 -8.44
C ALA A 83 16.09 -5.72 -8.75
N LEU A 84 15.17 -4.80 -8.40
CA LEU A 84 13.73 -4.91 -8.67
C LEU A 84 13.47 -5.07 -10.18
N ARG A 85 14.09 -4.25 -11.01
CA ARG A 85 13.95 -4.34 -12.47
C ARG A 85 14.52 -5.65 -13.03
N ALA A 86 15.65 -6.12 -12.49
CA ALA A 86 16.23 -7.40 -12.89
C ALA A 86 15.34 -8.59 -12.50
N GLU A 87 14.77 -8.58 -11.28
CA GLU A 87 13.87 -9.63 -10.82
C GLU A 87 12.55 -9.65 -11.59
N ALA A 88 12.13 -8.53 -12.17
CA ALA A 88 10.94 -8.44 -13.01
C ALA A 88 11.11 -9.06 -14.41
N GLU A 89 12.34 -9.40 -14.82
CA GLU A 89 12.61 -10.11 -16.08
C GLU A 89 12.48 -11.64 -15.95
N ALA A 90 12.28 -12.17 -14.74
CA ALA A 90 12.16 -13.61 -14.54
C ALA A 90 10.91 -14.17 -15.25
N ASP A 91 11.03 -15.39 -15.70
CA ASP A 91 9.89 -16.12 -16.29
C ASP A 91 8.75 -16.26 -15.31
N SER A 92 7.54 -16.09 -15.80
CA SER A 92 6.31 -16.22 -15.01
C SER A 92 5.15 -16.72 -15.87
N GLU A 93 4.19 -17.40 -15.25
CA GLU A 93 2.94 -17.87 -15.89
C GLU A 93 1.91 -16.75 -16.02
N ARG A 94 2.37 -15.52 -16.32
CA ARG A 94 1.47 -14.39 -16.53
C ARG A 94 0.62 -14.58 -17.80
N PRO A 95 -0.56 -13.94 -17.87
CA PRO A 95 -1.36 -13.95 -19.10
C PRO A 95 -0.61 -13.33 -20.27
N ASP A 96 -0.92 -13.81 -21.47
CA ASP A 96 -0.61 -13.09 -22.70
C ASP A 96 -1.60 -11.94 -22.91
N GLY A 97 -1.11 -10.80 -23.40
CA GLY A 97 -1.95 -9.62 -23.64
C GLY A 97 -2.21 -8.76 -22.40
N ASP A 98 -3.15 -7.83 -22.53
CA ASP A 98 -3.51 -6.88 -21.48
C ASP A 98 -4.25 -7.55 -20.32
N TYR A 99 -3.87 -7.23 -19.10
CA TYR A 99 -4.59 -7.60 -17.87
C TYR A 99 -4.41 -6.53 -16.78
N LEU A 100 -5.35 -6.49 -15.85
CA LEU A 100 -5.24 -5.72 -14.63
C LEU A 100 -4.68 -6.60 -13.52
N ILE A 101 -3.93 -6.00 -12.58
CA ILE A 101 -3.36 -6.77 -11.47
C ILE A 101 -3.68 -6.13 -10.13
N HIS A 102 -3.98 -6.96 -9.15
CA HIS A 102 -3.97 -6.61 -7.72
C HIS A 102 -3.01 -7.54 -6.97
N VAL A 103 -2.15 -6.98 -6.16
CA VAL A 103 -1.21 -7.74 -5.34
C VAL A 103 -1.43 -7.42 -3.87
N GLY A 104 -1.89 -8.39 -3.10
CA GLY A 104 -2.13 -8.20 -1.67
C GLY A 104 -2.78 -9.39 -0.99
N ARG A 105 -2.58 -9.50 0.33
CA ARG A 105 -3.25 -10.52 1.13
C ARG A 105 -4.78 -10.31 1.09
N PHE A 106 -5.54 -11.39 1.03
CA PHE A 106 -7.00 -11.33 1.15
C PHE A 106 -7.38 -11.00 2.60
N HIS A 107 -7.36 -9.72 2.91
CA HIS A 107 -7.65 -9.16 4.22
C HIS A 107 -8.73 -8.07 4.08
N PRO A 108 -9.67 -7.92 5.02
CA PRO A 108 -10.75 -6.94 4.92
C PRO A 108 -10.29 -5.52 4.58
N GLY A 109 -9.17 -5.07 5.16
CA GLY A 109 -8.63 -3.72 4.90
C GLY A 109 -8.10 -3.51 3.47
N LYS A 110 -7.90 -4.58 2.68
CA LYS A 110 -7.53 -4.49 1.26
C LYS A 110 -8.74 -4.32 0.33
N ARG A 111 -9.96 -4.54 0.87
CA ARG A 111 -11.22 -4.26 0.17
C ARG A 111 -11.31 -4.87 -1.23
N HIS A 112 -11.00 -6.17 -1.31
CA HIS A 112 -11.18 -6.93 -2.56
C HIS A 112 -12.64 -6.93 -3.04
N ASP A 113 -13.60 -6.77 -2.12
CA ASP A 113 -15.01 -6.53 -2.42
C ASP A 113 -15.18 -5.29 -3.31
N ARG A 114 -14.63 -4.15 -2.86
CA ARG A 114 -14.61 -2.88 -3.63
C ARG A 114 -13.92 -3.04 -4.97
N LEU A 115 -12.82 -3.79 -5.02
CA LEU A 115 -12.09 -4.05 -6.27
C LEU A 115 -12.97 -4.79 -7.29
N LEU A 116 -13.61 -5.88 -6.88
CA LEU A 116 -14.48 -6.67 -7.76
C LEU A 116 -15.69 -5.87 -8.25
N GLU A 117 -16.33 -5.11 -7.36
CA GLU A 117 -17.42 -4.20 -7.71
C GLU A 117 -16.98 -3.12 -8.70
N ALA A 118 -15.82 -2.50 -8.46
CA ALA A 118 -15.26 -1.48 -9.34
C ALA A 118 -14.90 -2.08 -10.71
N TYR A 119 -14.30 -3.26 -10.72
CA TYR A 119 -13.96 -3.95 -11.96
C TYR A 119 -15.21 -4.30 -12.79
N ALA A 120 -16.26 -4.84 -12.17
CA ALA A 120 -17.52 -5.11 -12.83
C ALA A 120 -18.14 -3.83 -13.45
N GLN A 121 -18.08 -2.71 -12.72
CA GLN A 121 -18.63 -1.42 -13.17
C GLN A 121 -17.75 -0.71 -14.20
N SER A 122 -16.46 -1.05 -14.28
CA SER A 122 -15.53 -0.39 -15.20
C SER A 122 -15.75 -0.70 -16.66
N GLY A 123 -16.41 -1.82 -17.00
CA GLY A 123 -16.59 -2.26 -18.38
C GLY A 123 -15.29 -2.62 -19.09
N ILE A 124 -14.18 -2.80 -18.38
CA ILE A 124 -12.89 -3.22 -18.95
C ILE A 124 -12.96 -4.73 -19.22
N ASP A 125 -12.69 -5.14 -20.46
CA ASP A 125 -12.75 -6.56 -20.86
C ASP A 125 -11.49 -7.35 -20.48
N ALA A 126 -10.34 -6.68 -20.33
CA ALA A 126 -9.09 -7.34 -19.95
C ALA A 126 -9.23 -8.02 -18.55
N PRO A 127 -8.71 -9.25 -18.36
CA PRO A 127 -8.89 -9.98 -17.13
C PRO A 127 -8.24 -9.27 -15.92
N LEU A 128 -8.82 -9.48 -14.73
CA LEU A 128 -8.29 -9.03 -13.46
C LEU A 128 -7.56 -10.19 -12.76
N VAL A 129 -6.26 -10.06 -12.58
CA VAL A 129 -5.41 -11.02 -11.88
C VAL A 129 -5.27 -10.63 -10.43
N LEU A 130 -5.57 -11.55 -9.53
CA LEU A 130 -5.42 -11.39 -8.08
C LEU A 130 -4.24 -12.24 -7.59
N LEU A 131 -3.15 -11.59 -7.17
CA LEU A 131 -2.02 -12.23 -6.51
C LEU A 131 -2.11 -12.04 -5.00
N GLY A 132 -2.04 -13.13 -4.28
CA GLY A 132 -2.08 -13.14 -2.83
C GLY A 132 -2.87 -14.31 -2.30
N GLN A 133 -2.96 -14.39 -0.99
CA GLN A 133 -3.71 -15.42 -0.31
C GLN A 133 -4.38 -14.88 0.95
N GLY A 134 -5.38 -15.58 1.42
CA GLY A 134 -6.11 -15.31 2.66
C GLY A 134 -6.57 -16.60 3.32
N ARG A 135 -7.50 -16.49 4.23
CA ARG A 135 -8.19 -17.67 4.76
C ARG A 135 -9.10 -18.23 3.66
N PRO A 136 -9.29 -19.57 3.60
CA PRO A 136 -10.14 -20.20 2.58
C PRO A 136 -11.54 -19.58 2.46
N GLU A 137 -12.13 -19.23 3.63
CA GLU A 137 -13.47 -18.63 3.66
C GLU A 137 -13.50 -17.21 3.04
N GLN A 138 -12.39 -16.48 3.14
CA GLN A 138 -12.28 -15.15 2.51
C GLN A 138 -12.20 -15.28 0.99
N GLU A 139 -11.38 -16.20 0.49
CA GLU A 139 -11.27 -16.45 -0.94
C GLU A 139 -12.59 -16.95 -1.52
N GLN A 140 -13.26 -17.88 -0.84
CA GLN A 140 -14.56 -18.39 -1.25
C GLN A 140 -15.61 -17.29 -1.35
N ARG A 141 -15.64 -16.35 -0.40
CA ARG A 141 -16.54 -15.18 -0.45
C ARG A 141 -16.25 -14.29 -1.66
N LEU A 142 -14.99 -14.06 -1.99
CA LEU A 142 -14.61 -13.26 -3.15
C LEU A 142 -14.99 -13.95 -4.46
N ARG A 143 -14.81 -15.27 -4.58
CA ARG A 143 -15.26 -16.06 -5.73
C ARG A 143 -16.79 -16.01 -5.89
N GLN A 144 -17.52 -16.12 -4.77
CA GLN A 144 -18.98 -15.99 -4.78
C GLN A 144 -19.42 -14.59 -5.20
N LEU A 145 -18.71 -13.53 -4.73
CA LEU A 145 -18.98 -12.16 -5.15
C LEU A 145 -18.72 -11.97 -6.65
N ALA A 146 -17.60 -12.49 -7.17
CA ALA A 146 -17.29 -12.46 -8.60
C ALA A 146 -18.39 -13.10 -9.45
N LYS A 147 -18.93 -14.24 -8.98
CA LYS A 147 -20.08 -14.91 -9.61
C LYS A 147 -21.35 -14.05 -9.56
N THR A 148 -21.66 -13.43 -8.42
CA THR A 148 -22.83 -12.55 -8.26
C THR A 148 -22.73 -11.31 -9.18
N LEU A 149 -21.51 -10.85 -9.45
CA LEU A 149 -21.24 -9.72 -10.35
C LEU A 149 -21.08 -10.13 -11.83
N GLU A 150 -21.23 -11.42 -12.14
CA GLU A 150 -21.10 -12.00 -13.50
C GLU A 150 -19.72 -11.72 -14.16
N ILE A 151 -18.66 -11.80 -13.33
CA ILE A 151 -17.26 -11.55 -13.76
C ILE A 151 -16.32 -12.72 -13.43
N GLU A 152 -16.82 -13.86 -12.97
CA GLU A 152 -16.00 -15.00 -12.51
C GLU A 152 -15.03 -15.52 -13.57
N ASP A 153 -15.40 -15.51 -14.83
CA ASP A 153 -14.56 -15.98 -15.94
C ASP A 153 -13.40 -15.01 -16.25
N ARG A 154 -13.52 -13.76 -15.81
CA ARG A 154 -12.52 -12.70 -16.02
C ARG A 154 -11.70 -12.38 -14.80
N VAL A 155 -11.95 -13.02 -13.63
CA VAL A 155 -11.18 -12.81 -12.39
C VAL A 155 -10.35 -14.05 -12.08
N TRP A 156 -9.03 -13.90 -12.14
CA TRP A 156 -8.08 -14.99 -12.02
C TRP A 156 -7.36 -14.96 -10.67
N PHE A 157 -7.72 -15.87 -9.78
CA PHE A 157 -7.08 -16.06 -8.49
C PHE A 157 -5.83 -16.92 -8.67
N LYS A 158 -4.64 -16.31 -8.67
CA LYS A 158 -3.36 -16.99 -8.91
C LYS A 158 -2.60 -17.34 -7.63
N GLY A 159 -3.20 -17.04 -6.48
CA GLY A 159 -2.59 -17.36 -5.18
C GLY A 159 -1.36 -16.50 -4.86
N PHE A 160 -0.59 -16.95 -3.89
CA PHE A 160 0.65 -16.29 -3.49
C PHE A 160 1.75 -16.54 -4.52
N GLN A 161 2.36 -15.47 -4.99
CA GLN A 161 3.55 -15.50 -5.83
C GLN A 161 4.77 -15.05 -5.06
N LYS A 162 5.84 -15.84 -5.05
CA LYS A 162 7.10 -15.49 -4.38
C LYS A 162 7.74 -14.26 -5.02
N ASN A 163 7.68 -14.16 -6.35
CA ASN A 163 8.09 -12.99 -7.10
C ASN A 163 6.90 -12.47 -7.93
N PRO A 164 6.20 -11.40 -7.45
CA PRO A 164 5.11 -10.81 -8.20
C PRO A 164 5.56 -9.82 -9.29
N LEU A 165 6.85 -9.43 -9.31
CA LEU A 165 7.35 -8.34 -10.15
C LEU A 165 7.16 -8.58 -11.66
N PRO A 166 7.40 -9.80 -12.22
CA PRO A 166 7.11 -10.06 -13.63
C PRO A 166 5.62 -9.90 -13.99
N TRP A 167 4.74 -10.26 -13.04
CA TRP A 167 3.30 -10.07 -13.20
C TRP A 167 2.90 -8.59 -13.16
N ILE A 168 3.52 -7.81 -12.27
CA ILE A 168 3.29 -6.36 -12.19
C ILE A 168 3.78 -5.70 -13.48
N LYS A 169 5.01 -6.01 -13.92
CA LYS A 169 5.60 -5.45 -15.13
C LYS A 169 4.78 -5.73 -16.39
N GLY A 170 4.21 -6.92 -16.50
CA GLY A 170 3.39 -7.32 -17.65
C GLY A 170 1.95 -6.77 -17.63
N ALA A 171 1.50 -6.22 -16.50
CA ALA A 171 0.14 -5.75 -16.38
C ALA A 171 -0.08 -4.39 -17.08
N ARG A 172 -1.25 -4.21 -17.66
CA ARG A 172 -1.69 -2.93 -18.22
C ARG A 172 -1.85 -1.87 -17.11
N MET A 173 -2.23 -2.30 -15.90
CA MET A 173 -2.46 -1.43 -14.75
C MET A 173 -2.47 -2.23 -13.45
N LEU A 174 -1.87 -1.67 -12.39
CA LEU A 174 -2.08 -2.12 -11.02
C LEU A 174 -3.31 -1.41 -10.41
N VAL A 175 -4.17 -2.17 -9.72
CA VAL A 175 -5.31 -1.60 -9.00
C VAL A 175 -5.17 -1.85 -7.49
N LEU A 176 -5.29 -0.80 -6.68
CA LEU A 176 -5.28 -0.86 -5.23
C LEU A 176 -6.59 -0.31 -4.66
N SER A 177 -7.30 -1.11 -3.87
CA SER A 177 -8.64 -0.79 -3.35
C SER A 177 -8.70 -0.59 -1.84
N SER A 178 -7.57 -0.49 -1.17
CA SER A 178 -7.41 -0.53 0.29
C SER A 178 -8.15 0.60 1.03
N ASP A 179 -8.55 0.34 2.27
CA ASP A 179 -9.06 1.36 3.20
C ASP A 179 -7.93 2.15 3.89
N SER A 180 -6.73 1.59 3.98
CA SER A 180 -5.53 2.26 4.49
C SER A 180 -4.27 1.51 4.07
N GLU A 181 -3.18 2.25 3.84
CA GLU A 181 -1.85 1.71 3.57
C GLU A 181 -0.82 2.45 4.43
N GLY A 182 0.14 1.74 5.01
CA GLY A 182 1.24 2.41 5.69
C GLY A 182 2.05 3.25 4.70
N PHE A 183 2.55 2.60 3.65
CA PHE A 183 3.25 3.26 2.56
C PHE A 183 2.62 2.94 1.20
N GLY A 184 2.44 1.66 0.87
CA GLY A 184 1.97 1.21 -0.43
C GLY A 184 3.12 0.73 -1.31
N ASN A 185 3.96 -0.19 -0.79
CA ASN A 185 5.14 -0.68 -1.51
C ASN A 185 4.81 -1.13 -2.93
N VAL A 186 3.72 -1.87 -3.11
CA VAL A 186 3.31 -2.37 -4.43
C VAL A 186 3.02 -1.25 -5.44
N VAL A 187 2.61 -0.06 -4.97
CA VAL A 187 2.41 1.12 -5.83
C VAL A 187 3.76 1.60 -6.35
N VAL A 188 4.78 1.69 -5.48
CA VAL A 188 6.14 2.08 -5.90
C VAL A 188 6.73 1.01 -6.81
N GLU A 189 6.56 -0.28 -6.50
CA GLU A 189 7.00 -1.41 -7.34
C GLU A 189 6.40 -1.29 -8.75
N ALA A 190 5.10 -1.03 -8.86
CA ALA A 190 4.42 -0.85 -10.14
C ALA A 190 5.00 0.34 -10.93
N LEU A 191 5.15 1.50 -10.28
CA LEU A 191 5.70 2.69 -10.93
C LEU A 191 7.15 2.48 -11.40
N LEU A 192 8.00 1.82 -10.58
CA LEU A 192 9.39 1.50 -10.94
C LEU A 192 9.48 0.52 -12.14
N LEU A 193 8.42 -0.22 -12.40
CA LEU A 193 8.24 -1.11 -13.55
C LEU A 193 7.44 -0.49 -14.70
N HIS A 194 7.17 0.82 -14.64
CA HIS A 194 6.37 1.57 -15.61
C HIS A 194 4.93 1.06 -15.76
N THR A 195 4.40 0.39 -14.73
CA THR A 195 3.00 -0.06 -14.69
C THR A 195 2.14 1.04 -14.07
N PRO A 196 1.16 1.61 -14.80
CA PRO A 196 0.26 2.63 -14.28
C PRO A 196 -0.56 2.11 -13.09
N VAL A 197 -1.00 3.01 -12.23
CA VAL A 197 -1.72 2.66 -11.00
C VAL A 197 -3.06 3.38 -10.91
N ALA A 198 -4.13 2.61 -10.63
CA ALA A 198 -5.39 3.13 -10.11
C ALA A 198 -5.54 2.73 -8.65
N SER A 199 -5.74 3.67 -7.76
CA SER A 199 -5.79 3.42 -6.32
C SER A 199 -6.86 4.24 -5.62
N THR A 200 -7.46 3.69 -4.58
CA THR A 200 -8.23 4.51 -3.64
C THR A 200 -7.33 5.52 -2.94
N ARG A 201 -7.82 6.73 -2.71
CA ARG A 201 -7.20 7.80 -1.91
C ARG A 201 -7.28 7.45 -0.42
N CYS A 202 -6.78 6.28 -0.06
CA CYS A 202 -6.83 5.81 1.32
C CYS A 202 -5.78 6.53 2.20
N PRO A 203 -6.05 6.67 3.52
CA PRO A 203 -5.06 7.15 4.49
C PRO A 203 -3.75 6.36 4.42
N GLY A 204 -2.62 7.07 4.41
CA GLY A 204 -1.28 6.51 4.32
C GLY A 204 -0.47 7.06 3.15
N GLY A 205 0.58 6.37 2.77
CA GLY A 205 1.58 6.87 1.82
C GLY A 205 1.16 6.93 0.36
N VAL A 206 0.04 6.32 -0.03
CA VAL A 206 -0.38 6.25 -1.45
C VAL A 206 -0.51 7.63 -2.08
N THR A 207 -1.08 8.60 -1.36
CA THR A 207 -1.24 9.98 -1.84
C THR A 207 0.07 10.78 -1.89
N GLU A 208 1.12 10.29 -1.21
CA GLU A 208 2.47 10.86 -1.24
C GLU A 208 3.31 10.28 -2.39
N ILE A 209 2.91 9.09 -2.87
CA ILE A 209 3.52 8.42 -4.03
C ILE A 209 2.88 8.92 -5.32
N LEU A 210 1.54 8.89 -5.41
CA LEU A 210 0.78 9.30 -6.59
C LEU A 210 0.59 10.82 -6.58
N THR A 211 1.58 11.56 -7.06
CA THR A 211 1.60 13.03 -7.13
C THR A 211 1.73 13.52 -8.58
N GLY A 212 1.47 14.81 -8.83
CA GLY A 212 1.51 15.37 -10.18
C GLY A 212 0.55 14.65 -11.13
N GLU A 213 1.01 14.25 -12.29
CA GLU A 213 0.21 13.50 -13.27
C GLU A 213 -0.27 12.14 -12.75
N LEU A 214 0.52 11.49 -11.88
CA LEU A 214 0.15 10.22 -11.27
C LEU A 214 -1.07 10.33 -10.34
N ALA A 215 -1.38 11.54 -9.84
CA ALA A 215 -2.55 11.78 -9.00
C ALA A 215 -3.89 11.52 -9.70
N ARG A 216 -3.91 11.47 -11.04
CA ARG A 216 -5.06 11.03 -11.85
C ARG A 216 -5.48 9.58 -11.54
N GLY A 217 -4.55 8.78 -11.02
CA GLY A 217 -4.81 7.42 -10.54
C GLY A 217 -5.47 7.33 -9.16
N LEU A 218 -5.80 8.46 -8.50
CA LEU A 218 -6.42 8.47 -7.18
C LEU A 218 -7.95 8.61 -7.26
N ALA A 219 -8.66 7.61 -6.74
CA ALA A 219 -10.11 7.56 -6.62
C ALA A 219 -10.59 7.79 -5.19
N ASP A 220 -11.80 8.25 -5.00
CA ASP A 220 -12.46 8.21 -3.70
C ASP A 220 -12.68 6.75 -3.23
N LEU A 221 -12.93 6.55 -1.93
CA LEU A 221 -13.05 5.25 -1.28
C LEU A 221 -14.38 4.52 -1.62
N THR A 222 -14.82 4.61 -2.89
CA THR A 222 -16.05 3.98 -3.39
C THR A 222 -15.78 3.15 -4.65
N SER A 223 -16.59 2.11 -4.87
CA SER A 223 -16.47 1.26 -6.06
C SER A 223 -16.72 2.03 -7.37
N PRO A 224 -17.73 2.92 -7.47
CA PRO A 224 -17.94 3.70 -8.69
C PRO A 224 -16.79 4.67 -9.03
N ALA A 225 -16.23 5.35 -8.01
CA ALA A 225 -15.09 6.26 -8.23
C ALA A 225 -13.84 5.49 -8.68
N LEU A 226 -13.57 4.33 -8.07
CA LEU A 226 -12.46 3.47 -8.49
C LEU A 226 -12.68 2.94 -9.91
N ALA A 227 -13.89 2.54 -10.28
CA ALA A 227 -14.24 2.10 -11.63
C ALA A 227 -13.94 3.19 -12.68
N GLN A 228 -14.37 4.42 -12.44
CA GLN A 228 -14.11 5.56 -13.33
C GLN A 228 -12.60 5.83 -13.47
N THR A 229 -11.87 5.78 -12.36
CA THR A 229 -10.41 5.95 -12.37
C THR A 229 -9.74 4.81 -13.14
N MET A 230 -10.17 3.56 -12.94
CA MET A 230 -9.66 2.41 -13.69
C MET A 230 -9.87 2.61 -15.21
N GLN A 231 -11.05 3.00 -15.66
CA GLN A 231 -11.30 3.31 -17.07
C GLN A 231 -10.37 4.41 -17.61
N SER A 232 -10.25 5.51 -16.87
CA SER A 232 -9.39 6.64 -17.26
C SER A 232 -7.94 6.22 -17.44
N ILE A 233 -7.38 5.49 -16.45
CA ILE A 233 -5.98 5.03 -16.49
C ILE A 233 -5.74 3.96 -17.52
N TYR A 234 -6.69 3.05 -17.72
CA TYR A 234 -6.59 1.97 -18.72
C TYR A 234 -6.44 2.53 -20.14
N HIS A 235 -7.26 3.52 -20.50
CA HIS A 235 -7.27 4.12 -21.84
C HIS A 235 -6.23 5.22 -22.04
N ASN A 236 -5.94 5.99 -20.99
CA ASN A 236 -5.01 7.13 -21.03
C ASN A 236 -4.10 7.12 -19.78
N PRO A 237 -3.10 6.23 -19.73
CA PRO A 237 -2.20 6.16 -18.59
C PRO A 237 -1.35 7.43 -18.47
N PRO A 238 -1.06 7.89 -17.24
CA PRO A 238 -0.14 8.98 -17.01
C PRO A 238 1.30 8.59 -17.36
N ALA A 239 2.10 9.56 -17.78
CA ALA A 239 3.54 9.36 -17.92
C ALA A 239 4.17 9.12 -16.54
N ILE A 240 5.09 8.16 -16.48
CA ILE A 240 5.85 7.82 -15.27
C ILE A 240 7.28 8.32 -15.45
N ASP A 241 7.68 9.25 -14.58
CA ASP A 241 9.02 9.84 -14.59
C ASP A 241 9.93 9.12 -13.59
N ASP A 242 10.97 8.47 -14.09
CA ASP A 242 11.97 7.78 -13.26
C ASP A 242 12.68 8.73 -12.30
N ALA A 243 12.95 9.98 -12.71
CA ALA A 243 13.60 10.95 -11.85
C ALA A 243 12.77 11.28 -10.60
N ALA A 244 11.43 11.32 -10.73
CA ALA A 244 10.53 11.53 -9.60
C ALA A 244 10.50 10.34 -8.62
N LEU A 245 10.89 9.14 -9.08
CA LEU A 245 10.92 7.92 -8.28
C LEU A 245 12.26 7.68 -7.56
N GLU A 246 13.34 8.40 -7.95
CA GLU A 246 14.66 8.26 -7.35
C GLU A 246 14.67 8.53 -5.83
N LYS A 247 13.71 9.34 -5.34
CA LYS A 247 13.49 9.59 -3.91
C LYS A 247 13.24 8.31 -3.08
N PHE A 248 12.84 7.21 -3.73
CA PHE A 248 12.58 5.92 -3.10
C PHE A 248 13.78 4.95 -3.20
N SER A 249 14.86 5.34 -3.88
CA SER A 249 16.05 4.48 -4.00
C SER A 249 16.72 4.22 -2.65
N VAL A 250 17.36 3.05 -2.54
CA VAL A 250 18.16 2.69 -1.35
C VAL A 250 19.17 3.79 -1.03
N VAL A 251 19.79 4.39 -2.06
CA VAL A 251 20.79 5.44 -1.88
C VAL A 251 20.18 6.67 -1.21
N SER A 252 19.08 7.19 -1.74
CA SER A 252 18.37 8.35 -1.20
C SER A 252 17.88 8.11 0.24
N ILE A 253 17.31 6.96 0.49
CA ILE A 253 16.77 6.60 1.81
C ILE A 253 17.89 6.37 2.84
N CYS A 254 18.98 5.69 2.48
CA CYS A 254 20.13 5.51 3.37
C CYS A 254 20.77 6.85 3.78
N GLN A 255 20.82 7.83 2.88
CA GLN A 255 21.30 9.17 3.21
C GLN A 255 20.44 9.84 4.29
N GLN A 256 19.11 9.70 4.21
CA GLN A 256 18.18 10.24 5.22
C GLN A 256 18.37 9.56 6.58
N TYR A 257 18.52 8.23 6.62
CA TYR A 257 18.81 7.50 7.87
C TYR A 257 20.15 7.89 8.49
N ARG A 258 21.19 8.13 7.69
CA ARG A 258 22.50 8.60 8.18
C ARG A 258 22.41 9.99 8.83
N GLN A 259 21.49 10.85 8.40
CA GLN A 259 21.27 12.16 9.01
C GLN A 259 20.68 12.03 10.42
N LEU A 260 19.92 10.96 10.74
CA LEU A 260 19.40 10.73 12.09
C LEU A 260 20.49 10.47 13.14
N GLN A 261 21.69 10.04 12.73
CA GLN A 261 22.81 9.81 13.63
C GLN A 261 23.49 11.09 14.08
N ARG A 262 23.25 12.20 13.36
CA ARG A 262 23.90 13.51 13.62
C ARG A 262 23.05 14.44 14.47
N THR A 263 21.82 14.05 14.78
CA THR A 263 20.87 14.77 15.63
C THR A 263 20.77 14.10 17.02
#